data_33c297628283a407b350d3b6d3d8a6b1
#
_entry.id   33c297628283a407b350d3b6d3d8a6b1
#
_cell.length_a   1.000
_cell.length_b   1.000
_cell.length_c   1.000
_cell.angle_alpha   90.00
_cell.angle_beta   90.00
_cell.angle_gamma   90.00
#
_symmetry.space_group_name_H-M   'P 1'
#
loop_
_entity.id
_entity.type
_entity.pdbx_description
1 polymer ?
#
loop_
_entity_poly.entity_id
_entity_poly.type
_entity_poly.pdbx_seq_one_letter_code
_entity_poly.pdbx_strand_id
1 'polypeptide(L)'
;MPYKIPISALVLVHTPDLRVLLLERADYPGYWQSVTGSQEPGETLEQTATRELAEETGIDAAAHGGVVDWELSNEYAIFPRWRHRYPPGTTHNTEHVFALQVPEPIVVRLAPEEHLSYLWLPWAEAAPKCFSWSNRQAIEELPQHVNAERRER
;
A
#
# COMPACT_ATOMS: atom_id res chain seq x y z
N MET A 1 -12.66 -22.20 -0.98
CA MET A 1 -11.71 -21.10 -1.15
C MET A 1 -11.28 -20.58 0.19
N PRO A 2 -9.98 -20.42 0.41
CA PRO A 2 -9.53 -19.84 1.68
C PRO A 2 -9.92 -18.38 1.76
N TYR A 3 -10.34 -17.97 2.93
CA TYR A 3 -10.65 -16.57 3.19
C TYR A 3 -9.36 -15.77 3.36
N LYS A 4 -9.45 -14.45 3.12
CA LYS A 4 -8.37 -13.53 3.43
C LYS A 4 -8.22 -13.40 4.94
N ILE A 5 -6.98 -13.26 5.40
CA ILE A 5 -6.69 -12.91 6.79
C ILE A 5 -6.95 -11.40 6.94
N PRO A 6 -7.69 -10.94 7.96
CA PRO A 6 -7.98 -9.52 8.14
C PRO A 6 -6.82 -8.74 8.77
N ILE A 7 -5.64 -8.96 8.25
CA ILE A 7 -4.38 -8.29 8.57
C ILE A 7 -3.70 -8.04 7.25
N SER A 8 -3.33 -6.80 6.98
CA SER A 8 -2.76 -6.43 5.67
C SER A 8 -1.57 -5.49 5.82
N ALA A 9 -0.82 -5.37 4.74
CA ALA A 9 0.23 -4.37 4.59
C ALA A 9 -0.22 -3.33 3.57
N LEU A 10 0.10 -2.07 3.84
CA LEU A 10 -0.04 -0.95 2.92
C LEU A 10 1.37 -0.46 2.62
N VAL A 11 1.76 -0.36 1.35
CA VAL A 11 3.10 0.07 0.99
C VAL A 11 3.02 1.37 0.20
N LEU A 12 3.55 2.44 0.77
CA LEU A 12 3.68 3.72 0.07
C LEU A 12 4.98 3.69 -0.72
N VAL A 13 4.89 3.74 -2.04
CA VAL A 13 6.05 3.83 -2.93
C VAL A 13 6.23 5.28 -3.33
N HIS A 14 7.39 5.86 -3.04
CA HIS A 14 7.60 7.28 -3.26
C HIS A 14 9.00 7.60 -3.75
N THR A 15 9.15 8.76 -4.35
CA THR A 15 10.43 9.31 -4.77
C THR A 15 11.02 10.21 -3.69
N PRO A 16 12.30 10.63 -3.81
CA PRO A 16 12.89 11.58 -2.85
C PRO A 16 12.15 12.92 -2.77
N ASP A 17 11.55 13.36 -3.88
CA ASP A 17 10.76 14.59 -3.93
C ASP A 17 9.27 14.36 -3.61
N LEU A 18 8.96 13.20 -3.01
CA LEU A 18 7.64 12.87 -2.48
C LEU A 18 6.53 12.79 -3.53
N ARG A 19 6.83 12.24 -4.69
CA ARG A 19 5.82 11.75 -5.62
C ARG A 19 5.44 10.34 -5.19
N VAL A 20 4.16 10.06 -5.18
CA VAL A 20 3.62 8.81 -4.65
C VAL A 20 2.94 8.03 -5.76
N LEU A 21 3.19 6.73 -5.78
CA LEU A 21 2.56 5.81 -6.72
C LEU A 21 1.14 5.47 -6.26
N LEU A 22 0.18 5.63 -7.15
CA LEU A 22 -1.20 5.18 -6.94
C LEU A 22 -1.60 4.21 -8.04
N LEU A 23 -2.39 3.21 -7.67
CA LEU A 23 -2.92 2.17 -8.56
C LEU A 23 -4.44 2.28 -8.60
N GLU A 24 -5.03 2.14 -9.79
CA GLU A 24 -6.48 2.12 -9.95
C GLU A 24 -7.01 0.69 -9.90
N ARG A 25 -8.01 0.44 -9.06
CA ARG A 25 -8.57 -0.90 -8.89
C ARG A 25 -9.37 -1.34 -10.11
N ALA A 26 -9.11 -2.59 -10.55
CA ALA A 26 -9.86 -3.19 -11.66
C ALA A 26 -11.30 -3.55 -11.25
N ASP A 27 -11.49 -4.01 -9.99
CA ASP A 27 -12.81 -4.39 -9.50
C ASP A 27 -13.71 -3.19 -9.18
N TYR A 28 -13.12 -1.99 -9.07
CA TYR A 28 -13.87 -0.77 -8.81
C TYR A 28 -13.17 0.42 -9.47
N PRO A 29 -13.37 0.61 -10.78
CA PRO A 29 -12.71 1.71 -11.51
C PRO A 29 -12.98 3.07 -10.87
N GLY A 30 -11.96 3.92 -10.84
CA GLY A 30 -12.01 5.21 -10.18
C GLY A 30 -11.58 5.18 -8.71
N TYR A 31 -11.40 3.99 -8.13
CA TYR A 31 -10.87 3.84 -6.78
C TYR A 31 -9.35 3.68 -6.84
N TRP A 32 -8.64 4.65 -6.27
CA TRP A 32 -7.18 4.71 -6.28
C TRP A 32 -6.63 4.36 -4.91
N GLN A 33 -5.47 3.72 -4.89
CA GLN A 33 -4.83 3.25 -3.65
C GLN A 33 -3.34 3.03 -3.83
N SER A 34 -2.60 2.99 -2.74
CA SER A 34 -1.24 2.49 -2.71
C SER A 34 -1.26 0.96 -2.81
N VAL A 35 -0.09 0.34 -2.90
CA VAL A 35 0.03 -1.13 -2.87
C VAL A 35 -0.54 -1.64 -1.55
N THR A 36 -1.40 -2.65 -1.60
CA THR A 36 -1.96 -3.25 -0.39
C THR A 36 -2.36 -4.71 -0.64
N GLY A 37 -2.27 -5.52 0.41
CA GLY A 37 -2.72 -6.89 0.33
C GLY A 37 -2.67 -7.58 1.69
N SER A 38 -3.42 -8.68 1.79
CA SER A 38 -3.56 -9.44 3.02
C SER A 38 -2.36 -10.34 3.29
N GLN A 39 -2.03 -10.49 4.57
CA GLN A 39 -1.03 -11.43 5.04
C GLN A 39 -1.45 -12.87 4.70
N GLU A 40 -0.49 -13.68 4.26
CA GLU A 40 -0.71 -15.10 4.06
C GLU A 40 -0.21 -15.88 5.29
N PRO A 41 -0.74 -17.09 5.52
CA PRO A 41 -0.27 -17.91 6.64
C PRO A 41 1.24 -18.11 6.64
N GLY A 42 1.87 -17.89 7.77
CA GLY A 42 3.32 -18.06 7.92
C GLY A 42 4.18 -16.90 7.46
N GLU A 43 3.58 -15.85 6.87
CA GLU A 43 4.30 -14.65 6.47
C GLU A 43 4.48 -13.68 7.61
N THR A 44 5.65 -13.01 7.66
CA THR A 44 5.77 -11.77 8.43
C THR A 44 5.10 -10.65 7.64
N LEU A 45 4.76 -9.54 8.29
CA LEU A 45 4.18 -8.40 7.60
C LEU A 45 5.15 -7.76 6.60
N GLU A 46 6.45 -7.77 6.91
CA GLU A 46 7.46 -7.31 5.96
C GLU A 46 7.48 -8.18 4.71
N GLN A 47 7.33 -9.50 4.86
CA GLN A 47 7.22 -10.42 3.73
C GLN A 47 5.96 -10.17 2.92
N THR A 48 4.83 -9.88 3.60
CA THR A 48 3.58 -9.52 2.94
C THR A 48 3.77 -8.25 2.10
N ALA A 49 4.35 -7.22 2.68
CA ALA A 49 4.61 -5.96 1.99
C ALA A 49 5.48 -6.17 0.75
N THR A 50 6.58 -6.91 0.90
CA THR A 50 7.52 -7.19 -0.19
C THR A 50 6.87 -8.00 -1.31
N ARG A 51 6.08 -9.01 -0.96
CA ARG A 51 5.39 -9.87 -1.93
C ARG A 51 4.33 -9.09 -2.70
N GLU A 52 3.47 -8.36 -2.00
CA GLU A 52 2.40 -7.59 -2.65
C GLU A 52 2.97 -6.51 -3.57
N LEU A 53 4.05 -5.86 -3.14
CA LEU A 53 4.74 -4.87 -3.98
C LEU A 53 5.19 -5.50 -5.30
N ALA A 54 5.83 -6.67 -5.24
CA ALA A 54 6.31 -7.37 -6.43
C ALA A 54 5.14 -7.81 -7.32
N GLU A 55 4.08 -8.36 -6.73
CA GLU A 55 2.91 -8.83 -7.48
C GLU A 55 2.17 -7.70 -8.18
N GLU A 56 1.99 -6.57 -7.50
CA GLU A 56 1.17 -5.47 -8.01
C GLU A 56 1.93 -4.50 -8.92
N THR A 57 3.25 -4.41 -8.77
CA THR A 57 4.03 -3.39 -9.48
C THR A 57 5.25 -3.92 -10.23
N GLY A 58 5.69 -5.13 -9.92
CA GLY A 58 6.93 -5.68 -10.45
C GLY A 58 8.19 -5.11 -9.77
N ILE A 59 8.03 -4.27 -8.74
CA ILE A 59 9.16 -3.67 -8.04
C ILE A 59 9.75 -4.66 -7.04
N ASP A 60 11.07 -4.82 -7.09
CA ASP A 60 11.82 -5.62 -6.12
C ASP A 60 12.29 -4.70 -4.99
N ALA A 61 11.70 -4.86 -3.80
CA ALA A 61 12.04 -4.02 -2.65
C ALA A 61 13.52 -4.09 -2.30
N ALA A 62 14.13 -5.27 -2.41
CA ALA A 62 15.54 -5.45 -2.06
C ALA A 62 16.47 -4.59 -2.93
N ALA A 63 16.10 -4.33 -4.19
CA ALA A 63 16.87 -3.47 -5.08
C ALA A 63 16.89 -2.01 -4.64
N HIS A 64 16.00 -1.64 -3.71
CA HIS A 64 15.86 -0.28 -3.19
C HIS A 64 16.05 -0.21 -1.67
N GLY A 65 16.76 -1.18 -1.10
CA GLY A 65 17.08 -1.18 0.33
C GLY A 65 16.04 -1.83 1.23
N GLY A 66 15.00 -2.41 0.68
CA GLY A 66 13.93 -3.06 1.44
C GLY A 66 12.86 -2.09 1.90
N VAL A 67 11.68 -2.64 2.24
CA VAL A 67 10.58 -1.83 2.76
C VAL A 67 10.92 -1.33 4.17
N VAL A 68 10.44 -0.14 4.50
CA VAL A 68 10.61 0.47 5.83
C VAL A 68 9.30 0.33 6.58
N ASP A 69 9.35 -0.33 7.74
CA ASP A 69 8.19 -0.48 8.62
C ASP A 69 8.02 0.81 9.43
N TRP A 70 6.87 1.47 9.29
CA TRP A 70 6.59 2.68 10.06
C TRP A 70 6.15 2.40 11.49
N GLU A 71 5.96 1.13 11.84
CA GLU A 71 5.44 0.73 13.15
C GLU A 71 4.10 1.41 13.45
N LEU A 72 3.32 1.59 12.41
CA LEU A 72 2.01 2.24 12.44
C LEU A 72 0.97 1.27 11.88
N SER A 73 -0.13 1.11 12.59
CA SER A 73 -1.25 0.32 12.08
C SER A 73 -2.55 1.07 12.26
N ASN A 74 -3.51 0.77 11.39
CA ASN A 74 -4.85 1.32 11.45
C ASN A 74 -5.86 0.18 11.36
N GLU A 75 -6.90 0.25 12.19
CA GLU A 75 -8.02 -0.65 12.07
C GLU A 75 -9.15 0.08 11.37
N TYR A 76 -9.69 -0.51 10.30
CA TYR A 76 -10.80 0.10 9.57
C TYR A 76 -11.89 -0.90 9.27
N ALA A 77 -13.13 -0.39 9.12
CA ALA A 77 -14.26 -1.20 8.72
C ALA A 77 -14.12 -1.61 7.25
N ILE A 78 -14.25 -2.90 7.00
CA ILE A 78 -14.22 -3.42 5.63
C ILE A 78 -15.52 -3.02 4.95
N PHE A 79 -15.44 -2.49 3.72
CA PHE A 79 -16.63 -2.15 2.94
C PHE A 79 -17.50 -3.39 2.80
N PRO A 80 -18.83 -3.27 3.01
CA PRO A 80 -19.73 -4.44 2.95
C PRO A 80 -19.58 -5.28 1.69
N ARG A 81 -19.30 -4.64 0.54
CA ARG A 81 -19.14 -5.32 -0.75
C ARG A 81 -17.94 -6.28 -0.77
N TRP A 82 -16.97 -6.12 0.12
CA TRP A 82 -15.76 -6.94 0.18
C TRP A 82 -15.71 -7.90 1.36
N ARG A 83 -16.69 -7.83 2.30
CA ARG A 83 -16.69 -8.68 3.50
C ARG A 83 -16.75 -10.17 3.20
N HIS A 84 -17.35 -10.53 2.07
CA HIS A 84 -17.44 -11.94 1.65
C HIS A 84 -16.07 -12.59 1.42
N ARG A 85 -15.01 -11.80 1.26
CA ARG A 85 -13.64 -12.30 1.06
C ARG A 85 -12.99 -12.78 2.36
N TYR A 86 -13.60 -12.46 3.50
CA TYR A 86 -13.06 -12.74 4.84
C TYR A 86 -13.93 -13.78 5.55
N PRO A 87 -13.43 -14.39 6.65
CA PRO A 87 -14.25 -15.31 7.42
C PRO A 87 -15.58 -14.69 7.86
N PRO A 88 -16.68 -15.48 7.92
CA PRO A 88 -17.95 -14.96 8.39
C PRO A 88 -17.83 -14.26 9.75
N GLY A 89 -18.45 -13.08 9.86
CA GLY A 89 -18.38 -12.27 11.07
C GLY A 89 -17.22 -11.28 11.12
N THR A 90 -16.30 -11.32 10.15
CA THR A 90 -15.20 -10.36 10.05
C THR A 90 -15.74 -9.03 9.55
N THR A 91 -15.54 -7.95 10.31
CA THR A 91 -16.03 -6.61 9.96
C THR A 91 -14.90 -5.60 9.81
N HIS A 92 -13.74 -5.87 10.40
CA HIS A 92 -12.60 -4.93 10.43
C HIS A 92 -11.32 -5.61 9.96
N ASN A 93 -10.44 -4.81 9.37
CA ASN A 93 -9.09 -5.21 8.96
C ASN A 93 -8.07 -4.33 9.67
N THR A 94 -6.95 -4.93 10.09
CA THR A 94 -5.82 -4.19 10.65
C THR A 94 -4.76 -4.03 9.57
N GLU A 95 -4.46 -2.80 9.20
CA GLU A 95 -3.53 -2.46 8.13
C GLU A 95 -2.24 -1.90 8.73
N HIS A 96 -1.10 -2.51 8.36
CA HIS A 96 0.23 -2.07 8.81
C HIS A 96 0.90 -1.30 7.67
N VAL A 97 1.47 -0.14 7.99
CA VAL A 97 2.01 0.79 7.00
C VAL A 97 3.50 0.61 6.81
N PHE A 98 3.90 0.47 5.55
CA PHE A 98 5.29 0.39 5.10
C PHE A 98 5.54 1.44 4.03
N ALA A 99 6.80 1.76 3.79
CA ALA A 99 7.18 2.65 2.70
C ALA A 99 8.39 2.11 1.96
N LEU A 100 8.50 2.46 0.68
CA LEU A 100 9.67 2.16 -0.13
C LEU A 100 10.02 3.40 -0.93
N GLN A 101 11.26 3.87 -0.81
CA GLN A 101 11.75 4.95 -1.65
C GLN A 101 12.40 4.40 -2.91
N VAL A 102 11.99 4.92 -4.07
CA VAL A 102 12.62 4.65 -5.36
C VAL A 102 13.25 5.95 -5.88
N PRO A 103 14.29 5.88 -6.72
CA PRO A 103 15.04 7.09 -7.10
C PRO A 103 14.25 8.08 -7.96
N GLU A 104 13.27 7.60 -8.73
CA GLU A 104 12.47 8.39 -9.66
C GLU A 104 11.14 7.69 -9.94
N PRO A 105 10.16 8.36 -10.57
CA PRO A 105 8.96 7.67 -11.02
C PRO A 105 9.33 6.61 -12.07
N ILE A 106 9.38 5.37 -11.63
CA ILE A 106 9.77 4.24 -12.48
C ILE A 106 8.56 3.65 -13.19
N VAL A 107 8.81 2.94 -14.28
CA VAL A 107 7.77 2.21 -14.99
C VAL A 107 7.32 1.04 -14.14
N VAL A 108 6.00 0.91 -14.00
CA VAL A 108 5.37 -0.12 -13.16
C VAL A 108 4.74 -1.17 -14.05
N ARG A 109 4.92 -2.45 -13.70
CA ARG A 109 4.25 -3.55 -14.37
C ARG A 109 3.03 -3.96 -13.56
N LEU A 110 1.86 -3.57 -14.02
CA LEU A 110 0.61 -3.88 -13.33
C LEU A 110 0.20 -5.35 -13.52
N ALA A 111 -0.51 -5.88 -12.50
CA ALA A 111 -1.27 -7.12 -12.63
C ALA A 111 -2.64 -6.75 -13.21
N PRO A 112 -2.93 -7.05 -14.49
CA PRO A 112 -4.12 -6.51 -15.18
C PRO A 112 -5.44 -6.93 -14.54
N GLU A 113 -5.46 -8.06 -13.85
CA GLU A 113 -6.66 -8.55 -13.18
C GLU A 113 -6.99 -7.75 -11.93
N GLU A 114 -5.99 -7.07 -11.35
CA GLU A 114 -6.14 -6.34 -10.10
C GLU A 114 -6.16 -4.83 -10.28
N HIS A 115 -5.37 -4.31 -11.22
CA HIS A 115 -5.23 -2.88 -11.43
C HIS A 115 -5.26 -2.49 -12.91
N LEU A 116 -5.95 -1.39 -13.23
CA LEU A 116 -6.15 -0.90 -14.60
C LEU A 116 -5.06 0.05 -15.06
N SER A 117 -4.59 0.91 -14.16
CA SER A 117 -3.63 1.96 -14.50
C SER A 117 -2.90 2.42 -13.25
N TYR A 118 -1.87 3.25 -13.43
CA TYR A 118 -1.13 3.82 -12.31
C TYR A 118 -0.79 5.28 -12.59
N LEU A 119 -0.55 6.03 -11.50
CA LEU A 119 -0.16 7.44 -11.54
C LEU A 119 0.96 7.67 -10.54
N TRP A 120 1.84 8.60 -10.87
CA TRP A 120 2.78 9.18 -9.93
C TRP A 120 2.34 10.62 -9.68
N LEU A 121 1.99 10.95 -8.44
CA LEU A 121 1.49 12.29 -8.08
C LEU A 121 2.25 12.84 -6.88
N PRO A 122 2.45 14.17 -6.80
CA PRO A 122 2.92 14.77 -5.56
C PRO A 122 2.03 14.33 -4.40
N TRP A 123 2.62 14.14 -3.22
CA TRP A 123 1.89 13.56 -2.09
C TRP A 123 0.61 14.33 -1.74
N ALA A 124 0.63 15.68 -1.86
CA ALA A 124 -0.53 16.51 -1.55
C ALA A 124 -1.69 16.31 -2.54
N GLU A 125 -1.40 15.85 -3.75
CA GLU A 125 -2.41 15.51 -4.75
C GLU A 125 -2.81 14.03 -4.67
N ALA A 126 -1.87 13.18 -4.28
CA ALA A 126 -2.11 11.74 -4.15
C ALA A 126 -3.06 11.41 -3.01
N ALA A 127 -2.87 12.03 -1.84
CA ALA A 127 -3.66 11.74 -0.65
C ALA A 127 -5.17 11.88 -0.87
N PRO A 128 -5.68 13.02 -1.38
CA PRO A 128 -7.13 13.16 -1.57
C PRO A 128 -7.71 12.25 -2.65
N LYS A 129 -6.86 11.68 -3.51
CA LYS A 129 -7.31 10.78 -4.56
C LYS A 129 -7.60 9.38 -4.04
N CYS A 130 -7.05 9.00 -2.90
CA CYS A 130 -7.25 7.68 -2.32
C CYS A 130 -8.67 7.52 -1.79
N PHE A 131 -9.29 6.35 -2.03
CA PHE A 131 -10.63 6.09 -1.55
C PHE A 131 -10.67 5.70 -0.06
N SER A 132 -9.56 5.18 0.47
CA SER A 132 -9.46 4.74 1.87
C SER A 132 -8.91 5.85 2.75
N TRP A 133 -9.54 6.08 3.92
CA TRP A 133 -9.09 7.09 4.86
C TRP A 133 -7.69 6.79 5.42
N SER A 134 -7.40 5.52 5.66
CA SER A 134 -6.11 5.11 6.23
C SER A 134 -4.97 5.33 5.23
N ASN A 135 -5.21 5.05 3.96
CA ASN A 135 -4.24 5.30 2.89
C ASN A 135 -3.99 6.81 2.73
N ARG A 136 -5.05 7.60 2.75
CA ARG A 136 -4.96 9.05 2.67
C ARG A 136 -4.14 9.62 3.81
N GLN A 137 -4.44 9.19 5.04
CA GLN A 137 -3.73 9.64 6.24
C GLN A 137 -2.24 9.27 6.18
N ALA A 138 -1.93 8.05 5.75
CA ALA A 138 -0.54 7.60 5.62
C ALA A 138 0.25 8.48 4.66
N ILE A 139 -0.34 8.83 3.51
CA ILE A 139 0.33 9.71 2.54
C ILE A 139 0.52 11.11 3.13
N GLU A 140 -0.46 11.61 3.88
CA GLU A 140 -0.35 12.92 4.54
C GLU A 140 0.78 12.97 5.56
N GLU A 141 1.11 11.82 6.17
CA GLU A 141 2.20 11.71 7.12
C GLU A 141 3.57 11.44 6.48
N LEU A 142 3.60 11.15 5.17
CA LEU A 142 4.83 10.80 4.47
C LEU A 142 5.96 11.83 4.63
N PRO A 143 5.72 13.16 4.50
CA PRO A 143 6.80 14.13 4.67
C PRO A 143 7.46 14.05 6.03
N GLN A 144 6.69 13.80 7.08
CA GLN A 144 7.22 13.70 8.45
C GLN A 144 8.11 12.47 8.63
N HIS A 145 7.69 11.33 8.09
CA HIS A 145 8.45 10.09 8.16
C HIS A 145 9.78 10.19 7.39
N VAL A 146 9.74 10.76 6.19
CA VAL A 146 10.95 10.94 5.37
C VAL A 146 11.92 11.91 6.06
N ASN A 147 11.43 12.99 6.64
CA ASN A 147 12.26 13.93 7.37
C ASN A 147 12.89 13.31 8.62
N ALA A 148 12.14 12.48 9.35
CA ALA A 148 12.64 11.76 10.50
C ALA A 148 13.79 10.82 10.12
N GLU A 149 13.64 10.07 9.05
CA GLU A 149 14.68 9.15 8.53
C GLU A 149 15.94 9.91 8.15
N ARG A 150 15.80 11.08 7.52
CA ARG A 150 16.94 11.90 7.11
C ARG A 150 17.71 12.45 8.33
N ARG A 151 17.03 12.72 9.43
CA ARG A 151 17.67 13.20 10.66
C ARG A 151 18.45 12.12 11.38
N GLU A 152 18.07 10.86 11.22
CA GLU A 152 18.74 9.72 11.85
C GLU A 152 20.01 9.30 11.12
N ARG A 153 20.28 9.86 9.95
CA ARG A 153 21.50 9.54 9.18
C ARG A 153 22.69 10.39 9.61
#